data_bc298560029e916a8e2ae39819f4bd6b
#
_entry.id   bc298560029e916a8e2ae39819f4bd6b
#
_cell.length_a   1.000
_cell.length_b   1.000
_cell.length_c   1.000
_cell.angle_alpha   90.00
_cell.angle_beta   90.00
_cell.angle_gamma   90.00
#
_symmetry.space_group_name_H-M   'P 1'
#
loop_
_entity.id
_entity.type
_entity.pdbx_description
1 polymer ?
#
loop_
_entity_poly.entity_id
_entity_poly.type
_entity_poly.pdbx_seq_one_letter_code
_entity_poly.pdbx_strand_id
1 'polypeptide(L)'
;FVGMKLIRLDDAMLDEHYSHLVDKPFFVSLKQFMMQTPVVGIVLEGYEAVAEVRKLVGSTNPREADAGTIRADLSINVPSNLIHASDSVETAMNEIARFFNEDELFVYEKLTDRYHLREGV
;
A
#
# COMPACT_ATOMS: atom_id res chain seq x y z
N PHE A 1 9.66 -8.72 -2.74
CA PHE A 1 9.56 -7.41 -3.38
C PHE A 1 9.64 -7.57 -4.90
N VAL A 2 8.69 -6.98 -5.60
CA VAL A 2 8.63 -6.97 -7.08
C VAL A 2 8.95 -5.58 -7.62
N GLY A 3 8.61 -4.55 -6.89
CA GLY A 3 8.94 -3.16 -7.22
C GLY A 3 9.01 -2.29 -5.97
N MET A 4 9.88 -1.30 -6.00
CA MET A 4 9.99 -0.30 -4.95
C MET A 4 10.59 0.98 -5.51
N LYS A 5 9.95 2.11 -5.25
CA LYS A 5 10.45 3.43 -5.69
C LYS A 5 9.91 4.57 -4.83
N LEU A 6 10.52 5.72 -4.94
CA LEU A 6 9.93 6.97 -4.48
C LEU A 6 8.97 7.53 -5.54
N ILE A 7 7.81 7.94 -5.11
CA ILE A 7 6.77 8.52 -5.97
C ILE A 7 6.42 9.91 -5.47
N ARG A 8 6.48 10.90 -6.35
CA ARG A 8 5.89 12.21 -6.08
C ARG A 8 4.45 12.18 -6.57
N LEU A 9 3.52 12.16 -5.64
CA LEU A 9 2.10 12.19 -5.95
C LEU A 9 1.68 13.58 -6.45
N ASP A 10 0.78 13.62 -7.42
CA ASP A 10 0.16 14.84 -7.93
C ASP A 10 -1.37 14.78 -7.84
N ASP A 11 -2.03 15.88 -8.15
CA ASP A 11 -3.48 15.99 -8.08
C ASP A 11 -4.19 14.92 -8.93
N ALA A 12 -3.72 14.69 -10.15
CA ALA A 12 -4.35 13.75 -11.08
C ALA A 12 -4.26 12.31 -10.58
N MET A 13 -3.10 11.90 -10.06
CA MET A 13 -2.91 10.58 -9.45
C MET A 13 -3.84 10.37 -8.26
N LEU A 14 -3.98 11.38 -7.40
CA LEU A 14 -4.81 11.29 -6.20
C LEU A 14 -6.30 11.35 -6.52
N ASP A 15 -6.71 12.13 -7.51
CA ASP A 15 -8.09 12.16 -7.99
C ASP A 15 -8.52 10.80 -8.54
N GLU A 16 -7.63 10.13 -9.26
CA GLU A 16 -7.87 8.76 -9.76
C GLU A 16 -7.87 7.74 -8.62
N HIS A 17 -6.85 7.77 -7.77
CA HIS A 17 -6.69 6.81 -6.67
C HIS A 17 -7.83 6.87 -5.66
N TYR A 18 -8.29 8.06 -5.33
CA TYR A 18 -9.38 8.33 -4.40
C TYR A 18 -10.65 8.81 -5.09
N SER A 19 -10.94 8.32 -6.29
CA SER A 19 -12.12 8.76 -7.07
C SER A 19 -13.43 8.64 -6.31
N HIS A 20 -13.56 7.69 -5.39
CA HIS A 20 -14.71 7.50 -4.50
C HIS A 20 -14.80 8.52 -3.36
N LEU A 21 -13.77 9.35 -3.15
CA LEU A 21 -13.70 10.35 -2.07
C LEU A 21 -13.73 11.79 -2.57
N VAL A 22 -13.78 12.03 -3.90
CA VAL A 22 -13.63 13.37 -4.51
C VAL A 22 -14.62 14.40 -3.94
N ASP A 23 -15.84 13.94 -3.65
CA ASP A 23 -16.93 14.80 -3.13
C ASP A 23 -16.92 14.94 -1.60
N LYS A 24 -15.95 14.32 -0.92
CA LYS A 24 -15.88 14.39 0.54
C LYS A 24 -15.19 15.68 1.01
N PRO A 25 -15.68 16.31 2.10
CA PRO A 25 -15.12 17.60 2.58
C PRO A 25 -13.64 17.54 2.94
N PHE A 26 -13.16 16.39 3.38
CA PHE A 26 -11.76 16.18 3.78
C PHE A 26 -10.81 15.90 2.62
N PHE A 27 -11.30 15.72 1.39
CA PHE A 27 -10.50 15.24 0.27
C PHE A 27 -9.36 16.21 -0.09
N VAL A 28 -9.63 17.51 -0.10
CA VAL A 28 -8.60 18.54 -0.40
C VAL A 28 -7.46 18.48 0.61
N SER A 29 -7.77 18.38 1.90
CA SER A 29 -6.73 18.30 2.94
C SER A 29 -5.96 16.97 2.89
N LEU A 30 -6.62 15.87 2.54
CA LEU A 30 -5.96 14.59 2.31
C LEU A 30 -4.94 14.68 1.16
N LYS A 31 -5.32 15.25 0.03
CA LYS A 31 -4.40 15.45 -1.11
C LYS A 31 -3.21 16.33 -0.72
N GLN A 32 -3.47 17.45 -0.07
CA GLN A 32 -2.41 18.35 0.38
C GLN A 32 -1.42 17.63 1.31
N PHE A 33 -1.91 16.83 2.23
CA PHE A 33 -1.07 16.02 3.10
C PHE A 33 -0.20 15.03 2.31
N MET A 34 -0.79 14.30 1.38
CA MET A 34 -0.10 13.26 0.62
C MET A 34 0.90 13.82 -0.40
N MET A 35 0.73 15.07 -0.85
CA MET A 35 1.64 15.73 -1.79
C MET A 35 2.81 16.47 -1.12
N GLN A 36 2.88 16.53 0.21
CA GLN A 36 3.92 17.28 0.92
C GLN A 36 5.32 16.75 0.63
N THR A 37 5.47 15.44 0.59
CA THR A 37 6.74 14.77 0.34
C THR A 37 6.56 13.60 -0.62
N PRO A 38 7.63 13.13 -1.28
CA PRO A 38 7.58 11.84 -1.97
C PRO A 38 7.18 10.71 -1.00
N VAL A 39 6.48 9.73 -1.51
CA VAL A 39 6.09 8.53 -0.78
C VAL A 39 6.84 7.32 -1.32
N VAL A 40 7.01 6.28 -0.52
CA VAL A 40 7.56 5.02 -0.96
C VAL A 40 6.43 4.15 -1.49
N GLY A 41 6.46 3.82 -2.78
CA GLY A 41 5.60 2.81 -3.38
C GLY A 41 6.28 1.45 -3.36
N ILE A 42 5.56 0.41 -2.92
CA ILE A 42 6.07 -0.96 -2.83
C ILE A 42 5.08 -1.91 -3.47
N VAL A 43 5.59 -2.81 -4.32
CA VAL A 43 4.84 -3.93 -4.86
C VAL A 43 5.38 -5.22 -4.25
N LEU A 44 4.49 -5.97 -3.63
CA LEU A 44 4.79 -7.24 -2.99
C LEU A 44 4.05 -8.37 -3.69
N GLU A 45 4.73 -9.49 -3.87
CA GLU A 45 4.16 -10.73 -4.38
C GLU A 45 4.41 -11.86 -3.39
N GLY A 46 3.41 -12.70 -3.18
CA GLY A 46 3.51 -13.84 -2.28
C GLY A 46 2.17 -14.52 -2.08
N TYR A 47 2.17 -15.60 -1.32
CA TYR A 47 0.97 -16.32 -0.95
C TYR A 47 0.07 -15.42 -0.10
N GLU A 48 -1.19 -15.27 -0.54
CA GLU A 48 -2.17 -14.38 0.12
C GLU A 48 -1.63 -13.00 0.48
N ALA A 49 -0.79 -12.42 -0.39
CA ALA A 49 -0.04 -11.19 -0.12
C ALA A 49 -0.94 -10.04 0.36
N VAL A 50 -2.13 -9.86 -0.23
CA VAL A 50 -3.05 -8.79 0.19
C VAL A 50 -3.47 -8.97 1.65
N ALA A 51 -3.90 -10.17 2.03
CA ALA A 51 -4.34 -10.45 3.40
C ALA A 51 -3.19 -10.31 4.41
N GLU A 52 -2.02 -10.83 4.07
CA GLU A 52 -0.85 -10.77 4.96
C GLU A 52 -0.34 -9.33 5.14
N VAL A 53 -0.27 -8.55 4.07
CA VAL A 53 0.11 -7.13 4.16
C VAL A 53 -0.90 -6.36 5.01
N ARG A 54 -2.19 -6.60 4.85
CA ARG A 54 -3.22 -5.92 5.65
C ARG A 54 -3.15 -6.26 7.13
N LYS A 55 -2.77 -7.49 7.49
CA LYS A 55 -2.49 -7.86 8.89
C LYS A 55 -1.34 -7.04 9.48
N LEU A 56 -0.26 -6.87 8.72
CA LEU A 56 0.91 -6.09 9.15
C LEU A 56 0.59 -4.60 9.29
N VAL A 57 -0.21 -4.08 8.38
CA VAL A 57 -0.59 -2.66 8.37
C VAL A 57 -1.56 -2.31 9.50
N GLY A 58 -2.53 -3.16 9.74
CA GLY A 58 -3.56 -2.95 10.77
C GLY A 58 -4.78 -2.18 10.28
N SER A 59 -5.76 -2.03 11.17
CA SER A 59 -7.01 -1.31 10.91
C SER A 59 -6.77 0.13 10.43
N THR A 60 -7.65 0.62 9.57
CA THR A 60 -7.64 2.01 9.06
C THR A 60 -7.64 3.04 10.20
N ASN A 61 -8.38 2.77 11.28
CA ASN A 61 -8.30 3.56 12.49
C ASN A 61 -7.16 3.02 13.37
N PRO A 62 -6.07 3.79 13.59
CA PRO A 62 -4.94 3.33 14.38
C PRO A 62 -5.30 2.95 15.82
N ARG A 63 -6.34 3.58 16.39
CA ARG A 63 -6.79 3.29 17.76
C ARG A 63 -7.51 1.95 17.90
N GLU A 64 -7.99 1.40 16.79
CA GLU A 64 -8.66 0.09 16.72
C GLU A 64 -7.74 -0.99 16.19
N ALA A 65 -6.54 -0.61 15.73
CA ALA A 65 -5.55 -1.54 15.21
C ALA A 65 -4.89 -2.31 16.36
N ASP A 66 -4.60 -3.58 16.10
CA ASP A 66 -3.90 -4.43 17.07
C ASP A 66 -2.47 -3.95 17.29
N ALA A 67 -2.01 -4.05 18.54
CA ALA A 67 -0.63 -3.74 18.90
C ALA A 67 0.35 -4.59 18.07
N GLY A 68 1.45 -3.98 17.62
CA GLY A 68 2.42 -4.59 16.73
C GLY A 68 2.14 -4.38 15.24
N THR A 69 0.98 -3.84 14.88
CA THR A 69 0.73 -3.39 13.51
C THR A 69 1.36 -2.02 13.26
N ILE A 70 1.64 -1.72 11.99
CA ILE A 70 2.27 -0.43 11.62
C ILE A 70 1.42 0.75 12.09
N ARG A 71 0.12 0.70 11.85
CA ARG A 71 -0.77 1.81 12.23
C ARG A 71 -0.93 1.94 13.73
N ALA A 72 -1.06 0.84 14.48
CA ALA A 72 -1.18 0.91 15.93
C ALA A 72 0.07 1.49 16.59
N ASP A 73 1.24 1.08 16.13
CA ASP A 73 2.51 1.44 16.77
C ASP A 73 3.02 2.82 16.36
N LEU A 74 2.74 3.27 15.13
CA LEU A 74 3.38 4.44 14.54
C LEU A 74 2.42 5.57 14.16
N SER A 75 1.12 5.33 14.10
CA SER A 75 0.13 6.33 13.68
C SER A 75 -0.69 6.84 14.86
N ILE A 76 -1.21 8.06 14.74
CA ILE A 76 -1.96 8.73 15.80
C ILE A 76 -3.45 8.78 15.47
N ASN A 77 -3.80 9.03 14.21
CA ASN A 77 -5.19 9.26 13.79
C ASN A 77 -5.44 8.79 12.36
N VAL A 78 -6.70 8.73 11.96
CA VAL A 78 -7.12 8.26 10.64
C VAL A 78 -6.58 9.12 9.50
N PRO A 79 -6.64 10.46 9.52
CA PRO A 79 -6.13 11.28 8.43
C PRO A 79 -4.63 11.14 8.17
N SER A 80 -3.88 10.74 9.19
CA SER A 80 -2.43 10.57 9.14
C SER A 80 -2.03 9.14 9.50
N ASN A 81 -2.70 8.14 8.91
CA ASN A 81 -2.48 6.73 9.23
C ASN A 81 -1.29 6.08 8.52
N LEU A 82 -0.40 6.90 7.96
CA LEU A 82 0.96 6.60 7.47
C LEU A 82 1.06 5.73 6.23
N ILE A 83 0.15 4.82 5.99
CA ILE A 83 0.29 3.79 4.97
C ILE A 83 -1.05 3.45 4.33
N HIS A 84 -1.01 3.23 3.02
CA HIS A 84 -2.09 2.62 2.26
C HIS A 84 -1.76 1.16 1.97
N ALA A 85 -2.76 0.31 1.96
CA ALA A 85 -2.64 -1.07 1.52
C ALA A 85 -3.88 -1.43 0.69
N SER A 86 -3.67 -2.07 -0.45
CA SER A 86 -4.76 -2.55 -1.31
C SER A 86 -5.68 -3.51 -0.54
N ASP A 87 -6.98 -3.42 -0.78
CA ASP A 87 -7.99 -4.18 -0.05
C ASP A 87 -8.37 -5.52 -0.71
N SER A 88 -7.99 -5.69 -1.99
CA SER A 88 -8.21 -6.91 -2.76
C SER A 88 -7.13 -7.09 -3.82
N VAL A 89 -7.04 -8.28 -4.40
CA VAL A 89 -6.14 -8.56 -5.52
C VAL A 89 -6.49 -7.69 -6.73
N GLU A 90 -7.77 -7.53 -7.03
CA GLU A 90 -8.23 -6.68 -8.13
C GLU A 90 -7.80 -5.22 -7.92
N THR A 91 -8.06 -4.68 -6.73
CA THR A 91 -7.63 -3.33 -6.36
C THR A 91 -6.10 -3.20 -6.44
N ALA A 92 -5.36 -4.19 -5.96
CA ALA A 92 -3.90 -4.21 -6.02
C ALA A 92 -3.39 -4.13 -7.46
N MET A 93 -3.97 -4.91 -8.37
CA MET A 93 -3.58 -4.87 -9.80
C MET A 93 -3.84 -3.51 -10.43
N ASN A 94 -4.97 -2.89 -10.13
CA ASN A 94 -5.30 -1.55 -10.62
C ASN A 94 -4.36 -0.48 -10.04
N GLU A 95 -4.04 -0.56 -8.77
CA GLU A 95 -3.13 0.38 -8.09
C GLU A 95 -1.69 0.22 -8.59
N ILE A 96 -1.22 -1.01 -8.81
CA ILE A 96 0.09 -1.28 -9.41
C ILE A 96 0.18 -0.63 -10.80
N ALA A 97 -0.82 -0.86 -11.66
CA ALA A 97 -0.87 -0.26 -12.99
C ALA A 97 -0.89 1.27 -12.97
N ARG A 98 -1.48 1.87 -11.93
CA ARG A 98 -1.54 3.33 -11.74
C ARG A 98 -0.19 3.92 -11.37
N PHE A 99 0.54 3.28 -10.47
CA PHE A 99 1.75 3.86 -9.87
C PHE A 99 3.05 3.31 -10.42
N PHE A 100 3.04 2.17 -11.12
CA PHE A 100 4.24 1.52 -11.64
C PHE A 100 4.13 1.26 -13.14
N ASN A 101 5.24 1.49 -13.85
CA ASN A 101 5.41 1.02 -15.22
C ASN A 101 5.89 -0.44 -15.21
N GLU A 102 5.68 -1.18 -16.30
CA GLU A 102 6.08 -2.58 -16.39
C GLU A 102 7.59 -2.80 -16.21
N ASP A 103 8.42 -1.88 -16.68
CA ASP A 103 9.88 -1.91 -16.53
C ASP A 103 10.38 -1.64 -15.11
N GLU A 104 9.48 -1.20 -14.22
CA GLU A 104 9.75 -1.00 -12.81
C GLU A 104 9.40 -2.22 -11.94
N LEU A 105 8.87 -3.28 -12.56
CA LEU A 105 8.50 -4.52 -11.90
C LEU A 105 9.46 -5.64 -12.31
N PHE A 106 9.94 -6.41 -11.32
CA PHE A 106 10.96 -7.41 -11.50
C PHE A 106 10.42 -8.81 -11.28
N VAL A 107 10.68 -9.72 -12.21
CA VAL A 107 10.41 -11.15 -12.08
C VAL A 107 11.73 -11.87 -11.80
N TYR A 108 11.83 -12.52 -10.65
CA TYR A 108 13.03 -13.24 -10.25
C TYR A 108 12.70 -14.35 -9.26
N GLU A 109 13.54 -15.40 -9.23
CA GLU A 109 13.46 -16.47 -8.24
C GLU A 109 14.16 -16.02 -6.96
N LYS A 110 13.45 -16.03 -5.85
CA LYS A 110 14.04 -15.71 -4.54
C LYS A 110 14.83 -16.92 -4.04
N LEU A 111 15.98 -16.67 -3.46
CA LEU A 111 16.79 -17.74 -2.87
C LEU A 111 16.03 -18.52 -1.78
N THR A 112 15.13 -17.84 -1.07
CA THR A 112 14.31 -18.41 -0.02
C THR A 112 13.17 -19.30 -0.53
N ASP A 113 12.76 -19.16 -1.79
CA ASP A 113 11.65 -19.94 -2.36
C ASP A 113 11.97 -21.43 -2.34
N ARG A 114 13.23 -21.79 -2.50
CA ARG A 114 13.72 -23.18 -2.40
C ARG A 114 13.51 -23.80 -1.01
N TYR A 115 13.36 -22.97 0.02
CA TYR A 115 13.23 -23.42 1.41
C TYR A 115 11.81 -23.28 1.96
N HIS A 116 11.04 -22.31 1.46
CA HIS A 116 9.73 -21.96 2.00
C HIS A 116 8.55 -22.54 1.22
N LEU A 117 8.75 -22.88 -0.07
CA LEU A 117 7.69 -23.39 -0.95
C LEU A 117 7.81 -24.90 -1.19
N ARG A 118 8.51 -25.65 -0.34
CA ARG A 118 8.53 -27.11 -0.42
C ARG A 118 7.16 -27.66 -0.02
N GLU A 119 6.69 -28.64 -0.78
CA GLU A 119 5.47 -29.38 -0.45
C GLU A 119 5.55 -29.92 0.98
N GLY A 120 4.50 -29.69 1.77
CA GLY A 120 4.37 -30.18 3.13
C GLY A 120 4.87 -29.24 4.24
N VAL A 121 5.19 -28.02 3.91
CA VAL A 121 5.50 -26.99 4.92
C VAL A 121 4.32 -26.04 5.07
#